data_b474ea7cee18f83fc739daf828af43dd
#
_entry.id   b474ea7cee18f83fc739daf828af43dd
#
_cell.length_a   1.000
_cell.length_b   1.000
_cell.length_c   1.000
_cell.angle_alpha   90.00
_cell.angle_beta   90.00
_cell.angle_gamma   90.00
#
_symmetry.space_group_name_H-M   'P 1'
#
loop_
_entity.id
_entity.type
_entity.pdbx_description
1 polymer ?
#
loop_
_entity_poly.entity_id
_entity_poly.type
_entity_poly.pdbx_seq_one_letter_code
_entity_poly.pdbx_strand_id
1 'polypeptide(L)'
;MKKYFWSLLFLFVLMKSCSAQHSKTPDEKTTQEKATFIVLKLGENQFLEQQQMNITFVKIKKEEEYSADIAVVEVMGVYTRPRLLYLSKNPIPVKKYGNQAVFNGWKISLEKFSKREIKLKITPETTNE
;
A
#
# COMPACT_ATOMS: atom_id res chain seq x y z
N MET A 1 -18.44 10.82 -52.99
CA MET A 1 -17.11 10.37 -52.86
C MET A 1 -16.36 11.02 -51.77
N LYS A 2 -16.44 12.28 -51.63
CA LYS A 2 -15.69 12.91 -50.59
C LYS A 2 -16.09 12.44 -49.21
N LYS A 3 -17.30 12.05 -48.99
CA LYS A 3 -17.74 11.63 -47.70
C LYS A 3 -17.02 10.38 -47.24
N TYR A 4 -16.75 9.49 -48.12
CA TYR A 4 -16.12 8.25 -47.73
C TYR A 4 -14.65 8.50 -47.40
N PHE A 5 -14.07 9.45 -48.07
CA PHE A 5 -12.67 9.76 -47.82
C PHE A 5 -12.51 10.30 -46.40
N TRP A 6 -13.43 11.13 -46.00
CA TRP A 6 -13.36 11.69 -44.65
C TRP A 6 -13.52 10.62 -43.62
N SER A 7 -14.36 9.67 -43.88
CA SER A 7 -14.61 8.60 -42.96
C SER A 7 -13.34 7.77 -42.77
N LEU A 8 -12.64 7.51 -43.84
CA LEU A 8 -11.45 6.75 -43.76
C LEU A 8 -10.37 7.49 -43.01
N LEU A 9 -10.29 8.76 -43.17
CA LEU A 9 -9.30 9.54 -42.51
C LEU A 9 -9.55 9.53 -41.00
N PHE A 10 -10.79 9.60 -40.62
CA PHE A 10 -11.15 9.61 -39.24
C PHE A 10 -10.76 8.29 -38.58
N LEU A 11 -10.98 7.19 -39.24
CA LEU A 11 -10.65 5.90 -38.76
C LEU A 11 -9.15 5.77 -38.54
N PHE A 12 -8.39 6.35 -39.46
CA PHE A 12 -6.96 6.25 -39.39
C PHE A 12 -6.44 6.99 -38.14
N VAL A 13 -7.02 8.12 -37.85
CA VAL A 13 -6.60 8.88 -36.68
C VAL A 13 -6.88 8.11 -35.39
N LEU A 14 -8.00 7.42 -35.33
CA LEU A 14 -8.31 6.66 -34.16
C LEU A 14 -7.33 5.52 -33.97
N MET A 15 -6.90 4.90 -35.04
CA MET A 15 -5.97 3.82 -34.92
C MET A 15 -4.63 4.30 -34.42
N LYS A 16 -4.22 5.46 -34.84
CA LYS A 16 -2.96 6.00 -34.40
C LYS A 16 -3.01 6.27 -32.90
N SER A 17 -4.10 6.78 -32.44
CA SER A 17 -4.23 7.06 -31.05
C SER A 17 -4.10 5.81 -30.23
N CYS A 18 -4.71 4.75 -30.61
CA CYS A 18 -4.62 3.51 -29.91
C CYS A 18 -3.22 2.99 -29.89
N SER A 19 -2.54 3.11 -31.00
CA SER A 19 -1.19 2.63 -31.09
C SER A 19 -0.30 3.37 -30.13
N ALA A 20 -0.46 4.64 -30.04
CA ALA A 20 0.38 5.45 -29.19
C ALA A 20 0.19 5.05 -27.73
N GLN A 21 -1.02 4.79 -27.32
CA GLN A 21 -1.23 4.38 -25.99
C GLN A 21 -0.64 3.05 -25.71
N HIS A 22 -0.73 2.15 -26.61
CA HIS A 22 -0.23 0.83 -26.43
C HIS A 22 1.27 0.82 -26.25
N SER A 23 1.95 1.66 -26.92
CA SER A 23 3.38 1.63 -26.87
C SER A 23 3.92 2.07 -25.52
N LYS A 24 3.17 2.75 -24.71
CA LYS A 24 3.74 3.13 -23.48
C LYS A 24 3.66 2.08 -22.47
N THR A 25 2.83 1.15 -22.57
CA THR A 25 2.65 0.17 -21.63
C THR A 25 3.85 -0.57 -21.19
N PRO A 26 4.69 -0.95 -22.02
CA PRO A 26 5.79 -1.80 -21.61
C PRO A 26 6.72 -1.19 -20.63
N ASP A 27 6.85 0.06 -20.64
CA ASP A 27 7.81 0.62 -19.84
C ASP A 27 7.55 0.49 -18.43
N GLU A 28 6.43 0.51 -18.00
CA GLU A 28 6.19 0.54 -16.72
C GLU A 28 6.37 -0.65 -16.02
N LYS A 29 6.30 -1.66 -16.48
CA LYS A 29 6.28 -2.73 -15.77
C LYS A 29 7.45 -3.02 -15.14
N THR A 30 8.46 -2.57 -15.46
CA THR A 30 9.54 -3.00 -15.04
C THR A 30 9.68 -2.81 -13.73
N THR A 31 9.25 -2.55 -12.98
CA THR A 31 9.76 -2.46 -11.90
C THR A 31 9.28 -2.03 -10.81
N GLN A 32 8.68 -1.32 -10.80
CA GLN A 32 8.37 -0.72 -9.72
C GLN A 32 7.39 -1.32 -8.97
N GLU A 33 7.68 -1.81 -7.80
CA GLU A 33 6.75 -2.24 -7.00
C GLU A 33 5.92 -1.17 -6.56
N LYS A 34 4.68 -1.13 -6.71
CA LYS A 34 3.88 -0.08 -6.37
C LYS A 34 3.60 -0.10 -4.94
N ALA A 35 3.87 0.91 -4.22
CA ALA A 35 3.51 1.07 -2.83
C ALA A 35 2.03 1.42 -2.69
N THR A 36 1.38 0.84 -1.72
CA THR A 36 0.01 1.16 -1.39
C THR A 36 0.03 1.99 -0.12
N PHE A 37 -0.63 3.15 -0.13
CA PHE A 37 -0.70 4.00 1.05
C PHE A 37 -2.13 3.99 1.57
N ILE A 38 -2.31 3.80 2.87
CA ILE A 38 -3.63 3.86 3.47
C ILE A 38 -3.58 4.71 4.72
N VAL A 39 -4.70 5.31 5.05
CA VAL A 39 -4.84 6.11 6.26
C VAL A 39 -5.94 5.46 7.08
N LEU A 40 -5.67 5.16 8.34
CA LEU A 40 -6.64 4.54 9.21
C LEU A 40 -6.81 5.38 10.47
N LYS A 41 -8.06 5.58 10.85
CA LYS A 41 -8.36 6.22 12.12
C LYS A 41 -8.49 5.14 13.17
N LEU A 42 -8.32 5.52 14.42
CA LEU A 42 -8.38 4.56 15.51
C LEU A 42 -9.72 3.79 15.46
N GLY A 43 -9.63 2.48 15.44
CA GLY A 43 -10.80 1.63 15.33
C GLY A 43 -11.23 1.30 13.91
N GLU A 44 -10.62 1.92 12.93
CA GLU A 44 -11.04 1.73 11.54
C GLU A 44 -10.40 0.48 10.95
N ASN A 45 -11.16 -0.21 10.11
CA ASN A 45 -10.71 -1.40 9.42
C ASN A 45 -10.76 -1.16 7.92
N GLN A 46 -9.82 -1.68 7.19
CA GLN A 46 -9.83 -1.57 5.74
C GLN A 46 -9.35 -2.88 5.12
N PHE A 47 -10.06 -3.34 4.11
CA PHE A 47 -9.64 -4.54 3.38
C PHE A 47 -8.83 -4.10 2.17
N LEU A 48 -7.63 -4.64 2.03
CA LEU A 48 -6.77 -4.32 0.91
C LEU A 48 -6.87 -5.43 -0.11
N GLU A 49 -7.54 -5.15 -1.22
CA GLU A 49 -7.78 -6.15 -2.21
C GLU A 49 -6.54 -6.69 -2.84
N GLN A 50 -5.62 -5.86 -3.20
CA GLN A 50 -4.43 -6.33 -3.87
C GLN A 50 -3.60 -7.20 -2.95
N GLN A 51 -3.54 -6.92 -1.69
CA GLN A 51 -2.76 -7.69 -0.74
C GLN A 51 -3.57 -8.79 -0.10
N GLN A 52 -4.87 -8.81 -0.32
CA GLN A 52 -5.76 -9.82 0.26
C GLN A 52 -5.63 -9.87 1.77
N MET A 53 -5.69 -8.71 2.40
CA MET A 53 -5.62 -8.67 3.85
C MET A 53 -6.46 -7.54 4.43
N ASN A 54 -6.92 -7.74 5.66
CA ASN A 54 -7.62 -6.73 6.39
C ASN A 54 -6.67 -6.10 7.36
N ILE A 55 -6.74 -4.79 7.51
CA ILE A 55 -5.91 -4.07 8.46
C ILE A 55 -6.80 -3.22 9.35
N THR A 56 -6.59 -3.28 10.65
CA THR A 56 -7.37 -2.51 11.61
C THR A 56 -6.43 -1.77 12.56
N PHE A 57 -6.67 -0.48 12.75
CA PHE A 57 -5.92 0.27 13.76
C PHE A 57 -6.64 0.05 15.07
N VAL A 58 -6.14 -0.87 15.89
CA VAL A 58 -6.86 -1.34 17.06
C VAL A 58 -6.79 -0.40 18.25
N LYS A 59 -5.61 0.05 18.59
CA LYS A 59 -5.46 0.90 19.76
C LYS A 59 -4.09 1.55 19.77
N ILE A 60 -3.91 2.49 20.68
CA ILE A 60 -2.64 3.14 20.91
C ILE A 60 -2.11 2.67 22.23
N LYS A 61 -0.92 2.11 22.24
CA LYS A 61 -0.31 1.65 23.46
C LYS A 61 0.74 2.68 23.85
N LYS A 62 0.73 3.14 25.09
CA LYS A 62 1.71 4.12 25.52
C LYS A 62 2.84 3.45 26.24
N GLU A 63 4.04 3.76 25.80
CA GLU A 63 5.23 3.27 26.48
C GLU A 63 5.83 4.46 27.21
N GLU A 64 5.43 4.63 28.43
CA GLU A 64 5.84 5.82 29.16
C GLU A 64 7.33 5.92 29.40
N GLU A 65 7.95 4.78 29.60
CA GLU A 65 9.37 4.76 29.80
C GLU A 65 10.13 5.40 28.65
N TYR A 66 9.62 5.30 27.45
CA TYR A 66 10.28 5.84 26.28
C TYR A 66 9.52 7.03 25.70
N SER A 67 8.52 7.52 26.40
CA SER A 67 7.70 8.63 25.91
C SER A 67 7.24 8.37 24.48
N ALA A 68 6.80 7.19 24.22
CA ALA A 68 6.43 6.81 22.86
C ALA A 68 5.01 6.26 22.79
N ASP A 69 4.37 6.54 21.68
CA ASP A 69 3.06 5.97 21.37
C ASP A 69 3.26 4.88 20.34
N ILE A 70 2.69 3.73 20.58
CA ILE A 70 2.81 2.58 19.70
C ILE A 70 1.46 2.34 19.04
N ALA A 71 1.45 2.26 17.74
CA ALA A 71 0.23 1.94 17.01
C ALA A 71 0.08 0.43 17.00
N VAL A 72 -1.00 -0.08 17.54
CA VAL A 72 -1.28 -1.52 17.54
C VAL A 72 -2.23 -1.77 16.38
N VAL A 73 -1.74 -2.50 15.39
CA VAL A 73 -2.45 -2.75 14.15
C VAL A 73 -2.68 -4.24 14.02
N GLU A 74 -3.92 -4.64 13.76
CA GLU A 74 -4.21 -6.04 13.54
C GLU A 74 -4.27 -6.32 12.06
N VAL A 75 -3.59 -7.35 11.60
CA VAL A 75 -3.62 -7.73 10.20
C VAL A 75 -4.12 -9.16 10.11
N MET A 76 -4.93 -9.43 9.10
CA MET A 76 -5.46 -10.77 8.90
C MET A 76 -5.59 -11.04 7.43
N GLY A 77 -4.96 -12.10 6.95
CA GLY A 77 -5.09 -12.51 5.56
C GLY A 77 -6.32 -13.36 5.36
N VAL A 78 -6.59 -13.72 4.14
CA VAL A 78 -7.78 -14.49 3.82
C VAL A 78 -7.77 -15.86 4.48
N TYR A 79 -6.62 -16.48 4.53
CA TYR A 79 -6.53 -17.80 5.14
C TYR A 79 -5.58 -17.85 6.32
N THR A 80 -5.36 -16.75 7.00
CA THR A 80 -4.42 -16.72 8.11
C THR A 80 -5.09 -16.20 9.34
N ARG A 81 -4.49 -16.48 10.49
CA ARG A 81 -5.01 -15.99 11.75
C ARG A 81 -4.64 -14.52 11.91
N PRO A 82 -5.39 -13.79 12.69
CA PRO A 82 -5.05 -12.39 12.95
C PRO A 82 -3.73 -12.28 13.69
N ARG A 83 -3.02 -11.23 13.42
CA ARG A 83 -1.74 -10.98 14.06
C ARG A 83 -1.66 -9.52 14.43
N LEU A 84 -1.14 -9.22 15.61
CA LEU A 84 -0.98 -7.84 16.02
C LEU A 84 0.42 -7.35 15.71
N LEU A 85 0.50 -6.18 15.11
CA LEU A 85 1.76 -5.54 14.83
C LEU A 85 1.87 -4.32 15.74
N TYR A 86 3.06 -4.11 16.30
CA TYR A 86 3.29 -2.98 17.18
C TYR A 86 4.24 -2.05 16.47
N LEU A 87 3.74 -0.93 15.98
CA LEU A 87 4.53 -0.03 15.15
C LEU A 87 4.79 1.28 15.90
N SER A 88 6.04 1.68 15.92
CA SER A 88 6.45 2.88 16.58
C SER A 88 7.12 3.78 15.58
N LYS A 89 6.85 5.08 15.65
CA LYS A 89 7.47 5.99 14.73
C LYS A 89 8.98 5.97 14.93
N ASN A 90 9.40 5.90 16.17
CA ASN A 90 10.83 5.79 16.48
C ASN A 90 11.07 4.41 17.05
N PRO A 91 11.96 3.64 16.47
CA PRO A 91 12.17 2.26 16.92
C PRO A 91 12.62 2.19 18.37
N ILE A 92 12.11 1.20 19.10
CA ILE A 92 12.51 0.94 20.48
C ILE A 92 13.05 -0.49 20.50
N PRO A 93 14.35 -0.66 20.24
CA PRO A 93 14.91 -2.01 20.05
C PRO A 93 14.76 -2.91 21.26
N VAL A 94 14.85 -2.35 22.45
CA VAL A 94 14.72 -3.12 23.65
C VAL A 94 13.37 -3.81 23.74
N LYS A 95 12.33 -3.14 23.22
CA LYS A 95 11.00 -3.72 23.22
C LYS A 95 10.68 -4.40 21.90
N LYS A 96 11.63 -4.39 20.97
CA LYS A 96 11.43 -4.97 19.66
C LYS A 96 10.32 -4.28 18.89
N TYR A 97 10.08 -3.03 19.14
CA TYR A 97 9.13 -2.25 18.36
C TYR A 97 9.89 -1.51 17.28
N GLY A 98 9.42 -1.57 16.08
CA GLY A 98 10.02 -0.87 14.96
C GLY A 98 9.00 -0.07 14.21
N ASN A 99 9.42 0.62 13.17
CA ASN A 99 8.49 1.39 12.36
C ASN A 99 7.95 0.56 11.19
N GLN A 100 8.31 -0.69 11.08
CA GLN A 100 7.79 -1.55 10.03
C GLN A 100 7.71 -2.99 10.49
N ALA A 101 6.89 -3.76 9.83
CA ALA A 101 6.73 -5.18 10.12
C ALA A 101 6.37 -5.90 8.83
N VAL A 102 6.54 -7.20 8.81
CA VAL A 102 6.26 -7.99 7.63
C VAL A 102 5.11 -8.96 7.93
N PHE A 103 4.19 -9.08 7.01
CA PHE A 103 3.07 -10.01 7.14
C PHE A 103 2.72 -10.56 5.76
N ASN A 104 2.73 -11.87 5.63
CA ASN A 104 2.36 -12.54 4.37
C ASN A 104 3.07 -12.00 3.14
N GLY A 105 4.35 -11.73 3.25
CA GLY A 105 5.10 -11.24 2.11
C GLY A 105 4.95 -9.76 1.83
N TRP A 106 4.28 -9.04 2.72
CA TRP A 106 4.12 -7.59 2.56
C TRP A 106 4.78 -6.87 3.72
N LYS A 107 5.46 -5.77 3.40
CA LYS A 107 6.09 -4.94 4.40
C LYS A 107 5.17 -3.78 4.70
N ILE A 108 4.84 -3.61 5.97
CA ILE A 108 3.92 -2.58 6.41
C ILE A 108 4.73 -1.58 7.23
N SER A 109 4.83 -0.35 6.77
CA SER A 109 5.63 0.68 7.40
C SER A 109 4.76 1.80 7.92
N LEU A 110 5.08 2.31 9.10
CA LEU A 110 4.35 3.42 9.67
C LEU A 110 4.96 4.71 9.14
N GLU A 111 4.21 5.42 8.29
CA GLU A 111 4.71 6.65 7.70
C GLU A 111 4.38 7.86 8.54
N LYS A 112 3.21 7.92 9.12
CA LYS A 112 2.81 9.03 9.96
C LYS A 112 1.95 8.53 11.10
N PHE A 113 2.06 9.15 12.23
CA PHE A 113 1.24 8.81 13.38
C PHE A 113 0.87 10.13 14.04
N SER A 114 -0.41 10.46 14.02
CA SER A 114 -0.85 11.71 14.54
C SER A 114 -2.07 11.47 15.37
N LYS A 115 -1.99 11.74 16.64
CA LYS A 115 -3.11 11.52 17.55
C LYS A 115 -3.86 10.23 17.38
N ARG A 116 -4.87 10.19 16.60
CA ARG A 116 -5.68 8.98 16.47
C ARG A 116 -5.73 8.49 15.03
N GLU A 117 -4.72 8.83 14.26
CA GLU A 117 -4.72 8.46 12.87
C GLU A 117 -3.33 8.01 12.46
N ILE A 118 -3.23 6.99 11.64
CA ILE A 118 -1.94 6.53 11.14
C ILE A 118 -1.97 6.45 9.62
N LYS A 119 -0.82 6.64 9.03
CA LYS A 119 -0.66 6.44 7.59
C LYS A 119 0.33 5.30 7.43
N LEU A 120 -0.05 4.29 6.68
CA LEU A 120 0.78 3.13 6.46
C LEU A 120 1.18 3.02 5.00
N LYS A 121 2.38 2.52 4.76
CA LYS A 121 2.86 2.26 3.42
C LYS A 121 3.04 0.76 3.33
N ILE A 122 2.46 0.13 2.34
CA ILE A 122 2.52 -1.31 2.18
C ILE A 122 3.21 -1.62 0.87
N THR A 123 4.31 -2.36 0.93
CA THR A 123 5.09 -2.73 -0.24
C THR A 123 5.38 -4.21 -0.20
N PRO A 124 5.64 -4.83 -1.32
CA PRO A 124 6.04 -6.24 -1.29
C PRO A 124 7.36 -6.39 -0.55
N GLU A 125 7.48 -7.45 0.19
CA GLU A 125 8.72 -7.74 0.86
C GLU A 125 9.70 -8.23 -0.17
N THR A 126 10.84 -7.57 -0.31
CA THR A 126 11.81 -8.01 -1.29
C THR A 126 12.83 -8.82 -0.58
N THR A 127 13.07 -10.01 -1.08
CA THR A 127 14.10 -10.80 -0.51
C THR A 127 15.29 -10.57 -1.33
N ASN A 128 16.28 -9.99 -0.76
CA ASN A 128 17.46 -9.79 -1.51
C ASN A 128 18.31 -10.95 -1.34
N GLU A 129 18.71 -11.48 -2.35
CA GLU A 129 19.53 -12.58 -2.26
C GLU A 129 20.78 -12.34 -2.60
#